data_e3331dfc598ab3ad95416deb39a53fc9
#
_entry.id   e3331dfc598ab3ad95416deb39a53fc9
#
_cell.length_a   1.000
_cell.length_b   1.000
_cell.length_c   1.000
_cell.angle_alpha   90.00
_cell.angle_beta   90.00
_cell.angle_gamma   90.00
#
_symmetry.space_group_name_H-M   'P 1'
#
loop_
_entity.id
_entity.type
_entity.pdbx_description
1 polymer ?
#
loop_
_entity_poly.entity_id
_entity_poly.type
_entity_poly.pdbx_seq_one_letter_code
_entity_poly.pdbx_strand_id
1 'polypeptide(L)'
;MIPYAGQTVIALVPEHYAAIERTVALLDGIAHSASYQAEVDAGADAGVRFEPGNRGVFMGYDFHLGPDGPRLIEINTNAGGALLNGLHTASLCDPERLACICADLLPIETMQARIVQQFISEFRAVRGPEAELGRIAIVDERPREQFLFAEFELLVKLFEQAGIRAEILDTEDLARDGQELPDLVYLRDKALLFDDQRSG
;
A
#
# COMPACT_ATOMS: atom_id res chain seq x y z
N MET A 1 7.05 19.69 8.42
CA MET A 1 6.44 19.00 9.58
C MET A 1 5.15 18.39 9.07
N ILE A 2 4.98 17.08 9.20
CA ILE A 2 3.75 16.38 8.78
C ILE A 2 2.69 16.70 9.84
N PRO A 3 1.60 17.40 9.52
CA PRO A 3 0.72 18.04 10.52
C PRO A 3 -0.07 17.06 11.41
N TYR A 4 -0.02 15.76 11.12
CA TYR A 4 -0.79 14.73 11.82
C TYR A 4 0.07 13.63 12.45
N ALA A 5 1.38 13.80 12.44
CA ALA A 5 2.28 12.78 12.97
C ALA A 5 2.51 12.99 14.47
N GLY A 6 2.15 12.00 15.26
CA GLY A 6 2.42 11.97 16.70
C GLY A 6 3.93 11.93 16.98
N GLN A 7 4.37 12.55 18.06
CA GLN A 7 5.77 12.48 18.52
C GLN A 7 6.00 11.33 19.51
N THR A 8 4.99 10.50 19.74
CA THR A 8 5.07 9.38 20.67
C THR A 8 5.55 8.13 19.97
N VAL A 9 6.66 7.59 20.45
CA VAL A 9 7.17 6.28 20.01
C VAL A 9 6.57 5.20 20.93
N ILE A 10 5.92 4.22 20.33
CA ILE A 10 5.41 3.04 21.02
C ILE A 10 6.35 1.88 20.72
N ALA A 11 7.04 1.40 21.74
CA ALA A 11 7.89 0.22 21.63
C ALA A 11 7.02 -1.04 21.75
N LEU A 12 7.11 -1.93 20.76
CA LEU A 12 6.52 -3.26 20.84
C LEU A 12 7.51 -4.23 21.49
N VAL A 13 7.03 -5.00 22.47
CA VAL A 13 7.82 -6.12 22.97
C VAL A 13 7.89 -7.23 21.89
N PRO A 14 9.01 -7.99 21.83
CA PRO A 14 9.22 -9.00 20.78
C PRO A 14 8.06 -10.00 20.65
N GLU A 15 7.46 -10.38 21.79
CA GLU A 15 6.33 -11.33 21.83
C GLU A 15 5.08 -10.77 21.13
N HIS A 16 4.79 -9.48 21.30
CA HIS A 16 3.67 -8.81 20.63
C HIS A 16 3.94 -8.68 19.13
N TYR A 17 5.16 -8.31 18.74
CA TYR A 17 5.55 -8.24 17.34
C TYR A 17 5.38 -9.61 16.67
N ALA A 18 5.92 -10.66 17.25
CA ALA A 18 5.78 -12.02 16.74
C ALA A 18 4.32 -12.50 16.70
N ALA A 19 3.46 -12.05 17.62
CA ALA A 19 2.04 -12.37 17.59
C ALA A 19 1.32 -11.66 16.42
N ILE A 20 1.67 -10.39 16.15
CA ILE A 20 1.18 -9.64 14.99
C ILE A 20 1.58 -10.34 13.69
N GLU A 21 2.86 -10.67 13.52
CA GLU A 21 3.36 -11.36 12.31
C GLU A 21 2.63 -12.68 12.07
N ARG A 22 2.46 -13.50 13.10
CA ARG A 22 1.70 -14.77 12.99
C ARG A 22 0.24 -14.53 12.59
N THR A 23 -0.41 -13.51 13.15
CA THR A 23 -1.80 -13.18 12.82
C THR A 23 -1.91 -12.75 11.36
N VAL A 24 -1.02 -11.87 10.89
CA VAL A 24 -0.99 -11.42 9.50
C VAL A 24 -0.75 -12.59 8.56
N ALA A 25 0.24 -13.45 8.83
CA ALA A 25 0.55 -14.62 8.01
C ALA A 25 -0.62 -15.64 7.95
N LEU A 26 -1.33 -15.82 9.08
CA LEU A 26 -2.52 -16.68 9.12
C LEU A 26 -3.64 -16.12 8.25
N LEU A 27 -3.92 -14.84 8.36
CA LEU A 27 -4.97 -14.16 7.58
C LEU A 27 -4.66 -14.16 6.09
N ASP A 28 -3.42 -13.88 5.72
CA ASP A 28 -2.95 -13.97 4.33
C ASP A 28 -3.13 -15.40 3.78
N GLY A 29 -2.74 -16.41 4.56
CA GLY A 29 -2.93 -17.81 4.19
C GLY A 29 -4.40 -18.22 4.04
N ILE A 30 -5.30 -17.70 4.88
CA ILE A 30 -6.75 -17.93 4.77
C ILE A 30 -7.28 -17.25 3.51
N ALA A 31 -6.96 -15.98 3.29
CA ALA A 31 -7.44 -15.21 2.14
C ALA A 31 -7.04 -15.85 0.79
N HIS A 32 -5.87 -16.50 0.74
CA HIS A 32 -5.39 -17.20 -0.46
C HIS A 32 -5.73 -18.70 -0.49
N SER A 33 -6.49 -19.21 0.48
CA SER A 33 -6.92 -20.60 0.44
C SER A 33 -8.03 -20.82 -0.58
N ALA A 34 -7.96 -21.93 -1.34
CA ALA A 34 -8.96 -22.24 -2.35
C ALA A 34 -10.38 -22.38 -1.79
N SER A 35 -10.52 -22.85 -0.53
CA SER A 35 -11.81 -22.97 0.12
C SER A 35 -12.45 -21.63 0.45
N TYR A 36 -11.65 -20.68 0.93
CA TYR A 36 -12.13 -19.32 1.23
C TYR A 36 -12.49 -18.57 -0.05
N GLN A 37 -11.63 -18.65 -1.07
CA GLN A 37 -11.89 -18.03 -2.37
C GLN A 37 -13.15 -18.58 -3.03
N ALA A 38 -13.36 -19.88 -3.02
CA ALA A 38 -14.57 -20.50 -3.57
C ALA A 38 -15.85 -20.04 -2.83
N GLU A 39 -15.79 -19.83 -1.52
CA GLU A 39 -16.94 -19.31 -0.75
C GLU A 39 -17.25 -17.85 -1.08
N VAL A 40 -16.21 -17.01 -1.21
CA VAL A 40 -16.35 -15.61 -1.60
C VAL A 40 -16.93 -15.51 -3.03
N ASP A 41 -16.38 -16.28 -3.96
CA ASP A 41 -16.80 -16.27 -5.37
C ASP A 41 -18.26 -16.73 -5.55
N ALA A 42 -18.75 -17.63 -4.70
CA ALA A 42 -20.11 -18.11 -4.79
C ALA A 42 -21.17 -17.02 -4.62
N GLY A 43 -20.83 -15.97 -3.84
CA GLY A 43 -21.70 -14.80 -3.60
C GLY A 43 -21.31 -13.53 -4.36
N ALA A 44 -20.23 -13.57 -5.13
CA ALA A 44 -19.63 -12.37 -5.72
C ALA A 44 -20.18 -12.07 -7.13
N ASP A 45 -20.25 -10.79 -7.46
CA ASP A 45 -20.53 -10.31 -8.82
C ASP A 45 -19.38 -10.59 -9.78
N ALA A 46 -19.65 -10.56 -11.10
CA ALA A 46 -18.66 -10.90 -12.13
C ALA A 46 -17.38 -10.04 -12.06
N GLY A 47 -17.49 -8.76 -11.68
CA GLY A 47 -16.35 -7.86 -11.51
C GLY A 47 -15.44 -8.26 -10.35
N VAL A 48 -16.00 -8.81 -9.28
CA VAL A 48 -15.23 -9.27 -8.11
C VAL A 48 -14.51 -10.59 -8.39
N ARG A 49 -15.01 -11.40 -9.33
CA ARG A 49 -14.38 -12.66 -9.75
C ARG A 49 -13.22 -12.48 -10.72
N PHE A 50 -12.92 -11.25 -11.09
CA PHE A 50 -11.79 -10.97 -11.97
C PHE A 50 -10.48 -11.18 -11.20
N GLU A 51 -9.68 -12.14 -11.67
CA GLU A 51 -8.34 -12.43 -11.16
C GLU A 51 -7.29 -11.64 -11.96
N PRO A 52 -6.79 -10.52 -11.43
CA PRO A 52 -5.78 -9.71 -12.14
C PRO A 52 -4.40 -10.37 -12.19
N GLY A 53 -4.14 -11.38 -11.37
CA GLY A 53 -2.86 -12.09 -11.29
C GLY A 53 -1.84 -11.44 -10.35
N ASN A 54 -2.15 -10.27 -9.80
CA ASN A 54 -1.34 -9.59 -8.79
C ASN A 54 -2.07 -9.56 -7.44
N ARG A 55 -1.32 -9.32 -6.34
CA ARG A 55 -1.86 -9.36 -4.96
C ARG A 55 -2.14 -8.00 -4.35
N GLY A 56 -1.63 -6.93 -4.97
CA GLY A 56 -1.67 -5.58 -4.43
C GLY A 56 -0.39 -5.22 -3.67
N VAL A 57 -0.14 -3.91 -3.54
CA VAL A 57 1.14 -3.40 -3.03
C VAL A 57 1.14 -3.24 -1.52
N PHE A 58 0.07 -2.69 -0.96
CA PHE A 58 -0.02 -2.37 0.45
C PHE A 58 -1.27 -2.95 1.08
N MET A 59 -1.07 -3.70 2.18
CA MET A 59 -2.10 -4.13 3.12
C MET A 59 -1.82 -3.52 4.48
N GLY A 60 -2.81 -2.90 5.09
CA GLY A 60 -2.76 -2.40 6.46
C GLY A 60 -3.46 -3.34 7.42
N TYR A 61 -2.87 -3.54 8.59
CA TYR A 61 -3.46 -4.32 9.67
C TYR A 61 -3.39 -3.51 10.95
N ASP A 62 -4.52 -3.08 11.47
CA ASP A 62 -4.61 -2.28 12.66
C ASP A 62 -4.81 -3.15 13.90
N PHE A 63 -3.97 -2.94 14.91
CA PHE A 63 -4.00 -3.71 16.14
C PHE A 63 -4.21 -2.81 17.35
N HIS A 64 -5.10 -3.23 18.24
CA HIS A 64 -5.17 -2.70 19.60
C HIS A 64 -4.22 -3.49 20.51
N LEU A 65 -3.36 -2.76 21.24
CA LEU A 65 -2.46 -3.35 22.23
C LEU A 65 -3.12 -3.31 23.60
N GLY A 66 -3.57 -4.47 24.07
CA GLY A 66 -4.18 -4.64 25.38
C GLY A 66 -3.28 -5.42 26.34
N PRO A 67 -3.74 -5.60 27.61
CA PRO A 67 -3.01 -6.39 28.61
C PRO A 67 -2.75 -7.85 28.19
N ASP A 68 -3.64 -8.39 27.37
CA ASP A 68 -3.57 -9.78 26.87
C ASP A 68 -2.82 -9.89 25.53
N GLY A 69 -2.19 -8.81 25.06
CA GLY A 69 -1.46 -8.74 23.79
C GLY A 69 -2.22 -8.04 22.66
N PRO A 70 -1.69 -8.10 21.43
CA PRO A 70 -2.28 -7.45 20.27
C PRO A 70 -3.58 -8.13 19.81
N ARG A 71 -4.58 -7.33 19.50
CA ARG A 71 -5.86 -7.77 18.93
C ARG A 71 -6.11 -7.02 17.63
N LEU A 72 -6.34 -7.74 16.53
CA LEU A 72 -6.69 -7.17 15.24
C LEU A 72 -8.00 -6.39 15.34
N ILE A 73 -8.02 -5.18 14.77
CA ILE A 73 -9.20 -4.31 14.71
C ILE A 73 -9.71 -4.23 13.27
N GLU A 74 -8.80 -3.97 12.33
CA GLU A 74 -9.14 -3.65 10.95
C GLU A 74 -8.09 -4.22 9.98
N ILE A 75 -8.56 -4.60 8.78
CA ILE A 75 -7.73 -4.93 7.63
C ILE A 75 -8.07 -3.93 6.53
N ASN A 76 -7.04 -3.23 6.05
CA ASN A 76 -7.17 -2.25 4.98
C ASN A 76 -6.45 -2.76 3.72
N THR A 77 -7.22 -3.23 2.74
CA THR A 77 -6.68 -3.88 1.53
C THR A 77 -6.05 -2.91 0.54
N ASN A 78 -6.23 -1.61 0.74
CA ASN A 78 -5.61 -0.55 -0.05
C ASN A 78 -5.03 0.52 0.89
N ALA A 79 -4.11 0.08 1.75
CA ALA A 79 -3.51 0.95 2.75
C ALA A 79 -2.68 2.07 2.12
N GLY A 80 -2.68 3.23 2.76
CA GLY A 80 -1.83 4.36 2.42
C GLY A 80 -1.03 4.84 3.63
N GLY A 81 -0.12 5.77 3.40
CA GLY A 81 0.69 6.35 4.47
C GLY A 81 1.99 5.59 4.78
N ALA A 82 2.28 4.51 4.08
CA ALA A 82 3.47 3.70 4.37
C ALA A 82 4.78 4.49 4.22
N LEU A 83 4.93 5.21 3.10
CA LEU A 83 6.12 6.04 2.86
C LEU A 83 6.19 7.24 3.80
N LEU A 84 5.06 7.92 4.04
CA LEU A 84 4.98 9.04 4.99
C LEU A 84 5.35 8.60 6.41
N ASN A 85 4.81 7.48 6.88
CA ASN A 85 5.10 6.95 8.22
C ASN A 85 6.57 6.52 8.35
N GLY A 86 7.14 5.91 7.32
CA GLY A 86 8.55 5.54 7.31
C GLY A 86 9.48 6.75 7.38
N LEU A 87 9.23 7.78 6.56
CA LEU A 87 9.97 9.04 6.58
C LEU A 87 9.81 9.78 7.92
N HIS A 88 8.60 9.79 8.47
CA HIS A 88 8.35 10.39 9.77
C HIS A 88 9.12 9.65 10.86
N THR A 89 9.04 8.33 10.91
CA THR A 89 9.77 7.51 11.88
C THR A 89 11.28 7.75 11.78
N ALA A 90 11.82 7.78 10.57
CA ALA A 90 13.23 8.09 10.34
C ALA A 90 13.60 9.50 10.86
N SER A 91 12.71 10.48 10.69
CA SER A 91 12.94 11.87 11.16
C SER A 91 12.90 12.01 12.69
N LEU A 92 12.20 11.13 13.38
CA LEU A 92 12.14 11.11 14.86
C LEU A 92 13.33 10.38 15.48
N CYS A 93 14.11 9.64 14.68
CA CYS A 93 15.21 8.85 15.17
C CYS A 93 16.39 9.75 15.54
N ASP A 94 16.53 10.01 16.83
CA ASP A 94 17.65 10.68 17.43
C ASP A 94 18.59 9.63 18.05
N PRO A 95 19.76 9.36 17.46
CA PRO A 95 20.70 8.34 17.97
C PRO A 95 21.13 8.59 19.41
N GLU A 96 21.13 9.83 19.88
CA GLU A 96 21.51 10.18 21.25
C GLU A 96 20.44 9.84 22.26
N ARG A 97 19.15 9.93 21.85
CA ARG A 97 17.99 9.69 22.72
C ARG A 97 17.37 8.32 22.57
N LEU A 98 17.41 7.76 21.37
CA LEU A 98 16.68 6.56 21.00
C LEU A 98 17.59 5.49 20.38
N ALA A 99 18.87 5.47 20.70
CA ALA A 99 19.87 4.60 20.07
C ALA A 99 19.46 3.12 20.01
N CYS A 100 18.83 2.61 21.07
CA CYS A 100 18.38 1.22 21.12
C CYS A 100 17.16 0.93 20.20
N ILE A 101 16.32 1.92 19.94
CA ILE A 101 15.15 1.79 19.06
C ILE A 101 15.56 2.05 17.60
N CYS A 102 16.42 3.05 17.39
CA CYS A 102 16.88 3.41 16.04
C CYS A 102 17.77 2.35 15.39
N ALA A 103 18.50 1.56 16.20
CA ALA A 103 19.36 0.50 15.69
C ALA A 103 18.57 -0.64 15.01
N ASP A 104 17.33 -0.87 15.42
CA ASP A 104 16.48 -1.92 14.89
C ASP A 104 15.56 -1.44 13.74
N LEU A 105 15.57 -0.13 13.42
CA LEU A 105 14.78 0.40 12.33
C LEU A 105 15.41 0.07 10.98
N LEU A 106 14.57 -0.32 10.04
CA LEU A 106 14.98 -0.48 8.66
C LEU A 106 15.44 0.88 8.11
N PRO A 107 16.65 0.98 7.52
CA PRO A 107 17.08 2.22 6.87
C PRO A 107 16.07 2.69 5.85
N ILE A 108 15.81 4.00 5.81
CA ILE A 108 14.78 4.58 4.95
C ILE A 108 15.00 4.27 3.48
N GLU A 109 16.25 4.26 3.04
CA GLU A 109 16.62 3.93 1.67
C GLU A 109 16.27 2.47 1.33
N THR A 110 16.42 1.55 2.29
CA THR A 110 16.02 0.15 2.13
C THR A 110 14.51 0.01 2.04
N MET A 111 13.77 0.76 2.86
CA MET A 111 12.30 0.79 2.80
C MET A 111 11.83 1.33 1.45
N GLN A 112 12.39 2.45 1.00
CA GLN A 112 12.08 3.06 -0.29
C GLN A 112 12.34 2.09 -1.46
N ALA A 113 13.50 1.42 -1.44
CA ALA A 113 13.82 0.41 -2.45
C ALA A 113 12.84 -0.76 -2.44
N ARG A 114 12.41 -1.23 -1.26
CA ARG A 114 11.39 -2.29 -1.14
C ARG A 114 10.04 -1.86 -1.69
N ILE A 115 9.62 -0.60 -1.46
CA ILE A 115 8.39 -0.07 -2.04
C ILE A 115 8.45 -0.14 -3.57
N VAL A 116 9.49 0.39 -4.19
CA VAL A 116 9.65 0.33 -5.64
C VAL A 116 9.65 -1.10 -6.16
N GLN A 117 10.40 -2.00 -5.51
CA GLN A 117 10.47 -3.41 -5.91
C GLN A 117 9.13 -4.12 -5.79
N GLN A 118 8.30 -3.76 -4.80
CA GLN A 118 6.95 -4.31 -4.68
C GLN A 118 6.09 -3.96 -5.90
N PHE A 119 6.08 -2.68 -6.34
CA PHE A 119 5.34 -2.28 -7.53
C PHE A 119 5.85 -2.99 -8.80
N ILE A 120 7.17 -3.11 -8.96
CA ILE A 120 7.77 -3.86 -10.06
C ILE A 120 7.36 -5.35 -10.00
N SER A 121 7.33 -5.95 -8.81
CA SER A 121 6.95 -7.35 -8.63
C SER A 121 5.49 -7.60 -8.98
N GLU A 122 4.58 -6.70 -8.57
CA GLU A 122 3.16 -6.77 -8.93
C GLU A 122 2.96 -6.62 -10.44
N PHE A 123 3.66 -5.70 -11.08
CA PHE A 123 3.65 -5.56 -12.54
C PHE A 123 4.14 -6.82 -13.26
N ARG A 124 5.25 -7.38 -12.79
CA ARG A 124 5.83 -8.61 -13.37
C ARG A 124 4.99 -9.85 -13.14
N ALA A 125 4.24 -9.91 -12.05
CA ALA A 125 3.30 -11.01 -11.81
C ALA A 125 2.25 -11.14 -12.93
N VAL A 126 1.87 -10.01 -13.53
CA VAL A 126 0.87 -9.96 -14.61
C VAL A 126 1.52 -10.00 -16.01
N ARG A 127 2.65 -9.30 -16.20
CA ARG A 127 3.26 -9.08 -17.52
C ARG A 127 4.41 -10.03 -17.83
N GLY A 128 4.86 -10.79 -16.84
CA GLY A 128 5.99 -11.71 -16.95
C GLY A 128 7.27 -11.19 -16.29
N PRO A 129 8.18 -12.09 -15.90
CA PRO A 129 9.33 -11.77 -15.05
C PRO A 129 10.33 -10.78 -15.67
N GLU A 130 10.41 -10.73 -17.00
CA GLU A 130 11.33 -9.86 -17.74
C GLU A 130 10.69 -8.50 -18.13
N ALA A 131 9.42 -8.27 -17.77
CA ALA A 131 8.74 -7.04 -18.10
C ALA A 131 9.34 -5.85 -17.34
N GLU A 132 9.52 -4.74 -18.05
CA GLU A 132 10.02 -3.49 -17.49
C GLU A 132 8.86 -2.52 -17.25
N LEU A 133 8.76 -2.01 -16.02
CA LEU A 133 7.79 -0.98 -15.65
C LEU A 133 8.36 0.39 -16.06
N GLY A 134 7.89 0.96 -17.15
CA GLY A 134 8.37 2.23 -17.67
C GLY A 134 7.57 3.43 -17.19
N ARG A 135 6.25 3.26 -16.94
CA ARG A 135 5.34 4.33 -16.56
C ARG A 135 4.28 3.88 -15.56
N ILE A 136 4.11 4.63 -14.46
CA ILE A 136 3.08 4.40 -13.44
C ILE A 136 2.22 5.65 -13.25
N ALA A 137 0.92 5.49 -13.09
CA ALA A 137 0.02 6.54 -12.64
C ALA A 137 -0.53 6.22 -11.26
N ILE A 138 -0.51 7.21 -10.36
CA ILE A 138 -1.23 7.19 -9.09
C ILE A 138 -2.55 7.90 -9.35
N VAL A 139 -3.67 7.18 -9.16
CA VAL A 139 -4.99 7.65 -9.58
C VAL A 139 -5.92 7.74 -8.39
N ASP A 140 -6.56 8.89 -8.21
CA ASP A 140 -7.58 9.14 -7.19
C ASP A 140 -8.61 10.15 -7.70
N GLU A 141 -9.78 10.22 -7.09
CA GLU A 141 -10.73 11.30 -7.34
C GLU A 141 -10.19 12.59 -6.70
N ARG A 142 -10.09 13.67 -7.49
CA ARG A 142 -9.57 14.97 -7.03
C ARG A 142 -8.31 14.82 -6.17
N PRO A 143 -7.23 14.23 -6.70
CA PRO A 143 -6.09 13.77 -5.91
C PRO A 143 -5.45 14.87 -5.06
N ARG A 144 -5.50 16.14 -5.51
CA ARG A 144 -4.94 17.30 -4.76
C ARG A 144 -5.71 17.63 -3.48
N GLU A 145 -6.96 17.18 -3.36
CA GLU A 145 -7.80 17.40 -2.19
C GLU A 145 -7.69 16.23 -1.19
N GLN A 146 -7.02 15.14 -1.59
CA GLN A 146 -6.89 13.96 -0.76
C GLN A 146 -5.94 14.17 0.41
N PHE A 147 -6.30 13.59 1.56
CA PHE A 147 -5.48 13.64 2.78
C PHE A 147 -4.05 13.14 2.56
N LEU A 148 -3.88 12.11 1.72
CA LEU A 148 -2.59 11.49 1.42
C LEU A 148 -1.90 12.08 0.18
N PHE A 149 -2.33 13.24 -0.34
CA PHE A 149 -1.71 13.84 -1.53
C PHE A 149 -0.19 14.02 -1.39
N ALA A 150 0.29 14.38 -0.20
CA ALA A 150 1.72 14.49 0.06
C ALA A 150 2.48 13.16 -0.15
N GLU A 151 1.85 12.02 0.13
CA GLU A 151 2.43 10.71 -0.16
C GLU A 151 2.49 10.45 -1.66
N PHE A 152 1.47 10.86 -2.42
CA PHE A 152 1.48 10.72 -3.89
C PHE A 152 2.67 11.47 -4.51
N GLU A 153 2.92 12.71 -4.07
CA GLU A 153 4.09 13.48 -4.53
C GLU A 153 5.43 12.82 -4.15
N LEU A 154 5.51 12.20 -2.98
CA LEU A 154 6.70 11.48 -2.55
C LEU A 154 6.91 10.19 -3.35
N LEU A 155 5.83 9.46 -3.65
CA LEU A 155 5.88 8.25 -4.50
C LEU A 155 6.30 8.60 -5.93
N VAL A 156 5.79 9.68 -6.51
CA VAL A 156 6.24 10.14 -7.84
C VAL A 156 7.75 10.35 -7.84
N LYS A 157 8.28 11.12 -6.89
CA LYS A 157 9.73 11.35 -6.78
C LYS A 157 10.52 10.06 -6.61
N LEU A 158 9.99 9.13 -5.83
CA LEU A 158 10.63 7.84 -5.57
C LEU A 158 10.71 6.98 -6.85
N PHE A 159 9.63 6.92 -7.63
CA PHE A 159 9.61 6.21 -8.91
C PHE A 159 10.55 6.86 -9.93
N GLU A 160 10.54 8.18 -10.04
CA GLU A 160 11.43 8.92 -10.95
C GLU A 160 12.91 8.68 -10.62
N GLN A 161 13.27 8.63 -9.33
CA GLN A 161 14.62 8.27 -8.89
C GLN A 161 15.02 6.84 -9.27
N ALA A 162 14.02 5.95 -9.38
CA ALA A 162 14.22 4.57 -9.83
C ALA A 162 14.18 4.41 -11.37
N GLY A 163 14.05 5.52 -12.13
CA GLY A 163 13.99 5.51 -13.58
C GLY A 163 12.62 5.19 -14.17
N ILE A 164 11.57 5.17 -13.34
CA ILE A 164 10.18 4.91 -13.75
C ILE A 164 9.48 6.26 -13.87
N ARG A 165 8.89 6.57 -15.03
CA ARG A 165 8.06 7.78 -15.20
C ARG A 165 6.82 7.67 -14.32
N ALA A 166 6.52 8.70 -13.54
CA ALA A 166 5.40 8.66 -12.62
C ALA A 166 4.57 9.93 -12.67
N GLU A 167 3.27 9.81 -12.52
CA GLU A 167 2.34 10.93 -12.54
C GLU A 167 1.16 10.71 -11.59
N ILE A 168 0.50 11.79 -11.21
CA ILE A 168 -0.73 11.77 -10.43
C ILE A 168 -1.85 12.22 -11.37
N LEU A 169 -2.87 11.36 -11.52
CA LEU A 169 -4.01 11.62 -12.38
C LEU A 169 -5.31 11.63 -11.59
N ASP A 170 -6.26 12.44 -12.04
CA ASP A 170 -7.65 12.30 -11.66
C ASP A 170 -8.27 11.09 -12.36
N THR A 171 -9.26 10.45 -11.75
CA THR A 171 -10.01 9.35 -12.37
C THR A 171 -10.62 9.75 -13.70
N GLU A 172 -11.09 11.00 -13.83
CA GLU A 172 -11.63 11.55 -15.08
C GLU A 172 -10.56 11.66 -16.16
N ASP A 173 -9.31 11.97 -15.79
CA ASP A 173 -8.21 12.10 -16.74
C ASP A 173 -7.80 10.73 -17.30
N LEU A 174 -7.83 9.68 -16.48
CA LEU A 174 -7.53 8.31 -16.92
C LEU A 174 -8.53 7.80 -17.98
N ALA A 175 -9.78 8.24 -17.88
CA ALA A 175 -10.87 7.80 -18.76
C ALA A 175 -10.95 8.59 -20.09
N ARG A 176 -10.09 9.59 -20.32
CA ARG A 176 -10.14 10.42 -21.55
C ARG A 176 -9.68 9.66 -22.78
N ASP A 177 -10.47 9.76 -23.83
CA ASP A 177 -10.14 9.19 -25.15
C ASP A 177 -8.83 9.75 -25.69
N GLY A 178 -7.99 8.85 -26.22
CA GLY A 178 -6.73 9.20 -26.88
C GLY A 178 -5.54 9.41 -25.93
N GLN A 179 -5.70 9.20 -24.63
CA GLN A 179 -4.57 9.22 -23.70
C GLN A 179 -3.79 7.90 -23.78
N GLU A 180 -2.46 8.01 -23.82
CA GLU A 180 -1.59 6.85 -23.68
C GLU A 180 -1.69 6.31 -22.25
N LEU A 181 -2.17 5.09 -22.09
CA LEU A 181 -2.33 4.46 -20.77
C LEU A 181 -0.96 4.19 -20.11
N PRO A 182 -0.83 4.34 -18.81
CA PRO A 182 0.36 3.91 -18.09
C PRO A 182 0.48 2.38 -18.08
N ASP A 183 1.69 1.88 -17.88
CA ASP A 183 1.94 0.43 -17.74
C ASP A 183 1.26 -0.14 -16.50
N LEU A 184 1.22 0.64 -15.42
CA LEU A 184 0.61 0.29 -14.15
C LEU A 184 -0.19 1.47 -13.60
N VAL A 185 -1.40 1.19 -13.12
CA VAL A 185 -2.23 2.13 -12.36
C VAL A 185 -2.22 1.74 -10.89
N TYR A 186 -1.76 2.64 -10.04
CA TYR A 186 -1.96 2.54 -8.59
C TYR A 186 -3.23 3.29 -8.21
N LEU A 187 -4.34 2.55 -8.16
CA LEU A 187 -5.65 3.09 -7.89
C LEU A 187 -5.83 3.33 -6.38
N ARG A 188 -6.13 4.57 -6.01
CA ARG A 188 -6.40 4.98 -4.64
C ARG A 188 -7.87 5.27 -4.39
N ASP A 189 -8.64 5.55 -5.46
CA ASP A 189 -10.06 5.79 -5.39
C ASP A 189 -10.82 4.50 -5.01
N LYS A 190 -11.63 4.61 -3.96
CA LYS A 190 -12.47 3.50 -3.48
C LYS A 190 -13.78 3.38 -4.26
N ALA A 191 -14.24 4.45 -4.90
CA ALA A 191 -15.52 4.49 -5.59
C ALA A 191 -15.51 3.73 -6.91
N LEU A 192 -14.39 3.72 -7.64
CA LEU A 192 -14.26 3.01 -8.92
C LEU A 192 -14.42 1.49 -8.80
N LEU A 193 -14.23 0.91 -7.61
CA LEU A 193 -14.34 -0.53 -7.39
C LEU A 193 -15.80 -0.99 -7.25
N PHE A 194 -16.77 -0.07 -7.07
CA PHE A 194 -18.14 -0.42 -6.69
C PHE A 194 -19.26 0.22 -7.56
N ASP A 195 -18.92 1.05 -8.55
CA ASP A 195 -19.93 1.80 -9.29
C ASP A 195 -20.22 1.22 -10.69
N ASP A 196 -20.79 0.02 -10.72
CA ASP A 196 -21.39 -0.57 -11.93
C ASP A 196 -22.79 0.04 -12.23
N GLN A 197 -23.22 1.07 -11.49
CA GLN A 197 -24.54 1.68 -11.59
C GLN A 197 -24.60 2.99 -12.40
N ARG A 198 -23.49 3.49 -12.96
CA ARG A 198 -23.50 4.73 -13.76
C ARG A 198 -23.65 4.53 -15.26
N SER A 199 -23.98 3.32 -15.72
CA SER A 199 -24.28 3.01 -17.12
C SER A 199 -25.76 2.68 -17.27
N GLY A 200 -26.62 3.70 -17.17
CA GLY A 200 -28.06 3.61 -17.44
C GLY A 200 -28.53 4.85 -18.19
#